data_8c5b16303281386e35b5d3034366b2b6
#
_entry.id   8c5b16303281386e35b5d3034366b2b6
#
_cell.length_a   1.000
_cell.length_b   1.000
_cell.length_c   1.000
_cell.angle_alpha   90.00
_cell.angle_beta   90.00
_cell.angle_gamma   90.00
#
_symmetry.space_group_name_H-M   'P 1'
#
loop_
_entity.id
_entity.type
_entity.pdbx_description
1 polymer ?
#
loop_
_entity_poly.entity_id
_entity_poly.type
_entity_poly.pdbx_seq_one_letter_code
_entity_poly.pdbx_strand_id
1 'polypeptide(L)'
;EFLLDLIANRVPPGVDEAAYVKASFLSAIVNGEASSPLIDRAAAVALLGNMHGGYNVETLVKLLDDDELAATAAQELKSTTLVFDAFHDVASMSDAGNEYAKAVLQSWADAEWFTSNDAVPESIKAVVFKVTGETNTDDLSPAQDAWSRPDIPLHARAMYKMTREGLQPEEHGSIGPMAQIEAMRNHELPVAFVGDVMGTGSSRKSATNSVLWFFGEDMSGVPNKRSGGICIGNKVAPIFFNTMEDAGALVFEAPVEKIH
;
A
#
# COMPACT_ATOMS: atom_id res chain seq x y z
N GLU A 1 -0.65 18.51 9.22
CA GLU A 1 -1.13 17.52 8.21
C GLU A 1 -0.28 16.25 8.29
N PHE A 2 1.00 16.26 7.96
CA PHE A 2 1.89 15.10 8.02
C PHE A 2 1.86 14.33 9.36
N LEU A 3 1.84 15.00 10.51
CA LEU A 3 1.76 14.35 11.82
C LEU A 3 0.42 13.66 12.05
N LEU A 4 -0.67 14.19 11.49
CA LEU A 4 -2.00 13.59 11.58
C LEU A 4 -2.09 12.33 10.68
N ASP A 5 -1.50 12.37 9.50
CA ASP A 5 -1.39 11.20 8.63
C ASP A 5 -0.58 10.08 9.33
N LEU A 6 0.48 10.43 10.06
CA LEU A 6 1.23 9.47 10.86
C LEU A 6 0.41 8.88 12.02
N ILE A 7 -0.49 9.66 12.64
CA ILE A 7 -1.37 9.17 13.72
C ILE A 7 -2.33 8.12 13.15
N ALA A 8 -2.92 8.38 11.99
CA ALA A 8 -3.88 7.49 11.33
C ALA A 8 -3.22 6.46 10.40
N ASN A 9 -1.90 6.30 10.46
CA ASN A 9 -1.17 5.42 9.58
C ASN A 9 -1.70 3.98 9.63
N ARG A 10 -1.88 3.38 8.45
CA ARG A 10 -2.31 1.99 8.26
C ARG A 10 -1.20 0.99 8.60
N VAL A 11 -0.87 0.89 9.88
CA VAL A 11 0.07 -0.11 10.37
C VAL A 11 -0.69 -1.41 10.67
N PRO A 12 -0.20 -2.58 10.22
CA PRO A 12 -0.84 -3.86 10.54
C PRO A 12 -1.04 -4.04 12.04
N PRO A 13 -2.13 -4.72 12.46
CA PRO A 13 -2.39 -5.01 13.87
C PRO A 13 -1.19 -5.69 14.54
N GLY A 14 -0.87 -5.27 15.77
CA GLY A 14 0.25 -5.80 16.55
C GLY A 14 1.63 -5.24 16.17
N VAL A 15 1.72 -4.35 15.17
CA VAL A 15 2.98 -3.69 14.78
C VAL A 15 3.11 -2.30 15.40
N ASP A 16 2.00 -1.58 15.58
CA ASP A 16 1.98 -0.27 16.23
C ASP A 16 1.47 -0.39 17.68
N GLU A 17 2.39 -0.42 18.62
CA GLU A 17 2.06 -0.46 20.07
C GLU A 17 1.28 0.79 20.52
N ALA A 18 1.38 1.89 19.80
CA ALA A 18 0.68 3.14 20.07
C ALA A 18 -0.72 3.22 19.43
N ALA A 19 -1.16 2.22 18.67
CA ALA A 19 -2.44 2.25 17.95
C ALA A 19 -3.63 2.53 18.88
N TYR A 20 -3.67 1.93 20.08
CA TYR A 20 -4.70 2.19 21.06
C TYR A 20 -4.71 3.66 21.51
N VAL A 21 -3.53 4.22 21.81
CA VAL A 21 -3.40 5.62 22.28
C VAL A 21 -3.83 6.59 21.18
N LYS A 22 -3.45 6.32 19.94
CA LYS A 22 -3.86 7.12 18.76
C LYS A 22 -5.37 7.11 18.57
N ALA A 23 -5.98 5.91 18.58
CA ALA A 23 -7.43 5.76 18.47
C ALA A 23 -8.16 6.45 19.64
N SER A 24 -7.69 6.31 20.87
CA SER A 24 -8.27 6.97 22.04
C SER A 24 -8.22 8.48 21.92
N PHE A 25 -7.13 9.05 21.42
CA PHE A 25 -7.00 10.50 21.21
C PHE A 25 -8.00 11.00 20.16
N LEU A 26 -8.09 10.33 19.01
CA LEU A 26 -9.05 10.67 17.95
C LEU A 26 -10.50 10.51 18.45
N SER A 27 -10.80 9.44 19.18
CA SER A 27 -12.13 9.21 19.78
C SER A 27 -12.50 10.30 20.78
N ALA A 28 -11.55 10.77 21.59
CA ALA A 28 -11.78 11.87 22.52
C ALA A 28 -12.14 13.19 21.79
N ILE A 29 -11.51 13.47 20.64
CA ILE A 29 -11.89 14.61 19.79
C ILE A 29 -13.30 14.44 19.23
N VAL A 30 -13.61 13.26 18.70
CA VAL A 30 -14.94 12.95 18.14
C VAL A 30 -16.04 13.10 19.18
N ASN A 31 -15.80 12.62 20.40
CA ASN A 31 -16.75 12.70 21.51
C ASN A 31 -16.84 14.11 22.17
N GLY A 32 -16.01 15.07 21.74
CA GLY A 32 -15.95 16.42 22.33
C GLY A 32 -15.25 16.48 23.69
N GLU A 33 -14.54 15.42 24.08
CA GLU A 33 -13.77 15.34 25.33
C GLU A 33 -12.39 16.02 25.20
N ALA A 34 -11.90 16.13 23.95
CA ALA A 34 -10.70 16.84 23.59
C ALA A 34 -10.95 17.72 22.36
N SER A 35 -10.07 18.68 22.13
CA SER A 35 -10.09 19.53 20.94
C SER A 35 -8.70 19.66 20.34
N SER A 36 -8.64 19.88 19.03
CA SER A 36 -7.41 20.13 18.30
C SER A 36 -7.59 21.37 17.41
N PRO A 37 -6.62 22.29 17.35
CA PRO A 37 -6.68 23.40 16.42
C PRO A 37 -6.45 22.98 14.96
N LEU A 38 -6.07 21.72 14.71
CA LEU A 38 -5.67 21.21 13.40
C LEU A 38 -6.77 20.41 12.71
N ILE A 39 -7.67 19.78 13.46
CA ILE A 39 -8.76 18.95 12.95
C ILE A 39 -10.05 19.21 13.72
N ASP A 40 -11.15 19.13 13.03
CA ASP A 40 -12.49 19.08 13.62
C ASP A 40 -12.94 17.63 13.89
N ARG A 41 -14.16 17.46 14.39
CA ARG A 41 -14.75 16.15 14.70
C ARG A 41 -14.90 15.28 13.47
N ALA A 42 -15.31 15.84 12.32
CA ALA A 42 -15.51 15.09 11.09
C ALA A 42 -14.17 14.57 10.52
N ALA A 43 -13.13 15.42 10.53
CA ALA A 43 -11.78 15.01 10.15
C ALA A 43 -11.22 13.92 11.08
N ALA A 44 -11.51 13.98 12.38
CA ALA A 44 -11.12 12.93 13.32
C ALA A 44 -11.82 11.58 13.02
N VAL A 45 -13.08 11.59 12.59
CA VAL A 45 -13.79 10.37 12.14
C VAL A 45 -13.12 9.76 10.91
N ALA A 46 -12.78 10.57 9.90
CA ALA A 46 -12.09 10.10 8.71
C ALA A 46 -10.72 9.49 9.04
N LEU A 47 -9.97 10.11 9.98
CA LEU A 47 -8.70 9.55 10.46
C LEU A 47 -8.90 8.22 11.21
N LEU A 48 -9.96 8.08 12.02
CA LEU A 48 -10.32 6.81 12.64
C LEU A 48 -10.63 5.74 11.60
N GLY A 49 -11.32 6.09 10.51
CA GLY A 49 -11.61 5.19 9.40
C GLY A 49 -10.37 4.61 8.72
N ASN A 50 -9.27 5.35 8.71
CA ASN A 50 -8.00 4.91 8.16
C ASN A 50 -7.20 3.97 9.07
N MET A 51 -7.56 3.82 10.34
CA MET A 51 -6.81 3.00 11.28
C MET A 51 -7.08 1.50 11.08
N HIS A 52 -6.08 0.69 11.39
CA HIS A 52 -6.19 -0.76 11.45
C HIS A 52 -6.11 -1.24 12.91
N GLY A 53 -6.56 -2.47 13.17
CA GLY A 53 -6.40 -3.11 14.47
C GLY A 53 -7.65 -3.13 15.34
N GLY A 54 -8.74 -2.53 14.91
CA GLY A 54 -10.05 -2.60 15.57
C GLY A 54 -10.29 -1.59 16.68
N TYR A 55 -9.30 -0.83 17.12
CA TYR A 55 -9.47 0.17 18.19
C TYR A 55 -10.38 1.36 17.81
N ASN A 56 -10.67 1.52 16.53
CA ASN A 56 -11.52 2.55 15.95
C ASN A 56 -12.98 2.09 15.79
N VAL A 57 -13.24 0.78 15.69
CA VAL A 57 -14.53 0.22 15.26
C VAL A 57 -15.65 0.61 16.22
N GLU A 58 -15.46 0.44 17.52
CA GLU A 58 -16.49 0.75 18.51
C GLU A 58 -16.92 2.23 18.44
N THR A 59 -15.98 3.15 18.27
CA THR A 59 -16.27 4.58 18.14
C THR A 59 -17.06 4.86 16.87
N LEU A 60 -16.67 4.29 15.73
CA LEU A 60 -17.36 4.48 14.46
C LEU A 60 -18.79 3.92 14.50
N VAL A 61 -18.99 2.75 15.12
CA VAL A 61 -20.32 2.17 15.29
C VAL A 61 -21.23 3.07 16.15
N LYS A 62 -20.75 3.55 17.29
CA LYS A 62 -21.52 4.47 18.15
C LYS A 62 -21.95 5.75 17.45
N LEU A 63 -21.12 6.25 16.55
CA LEU A 63 -21.39 7.47 15.78
C LEU A 63 -22.49 7.30 14.72
N LEU A 64 -22.95 6.10 14.42
CA LEU A 64 -24.13 5.91 13.55
C LEU A 64 -25.42 6.50 14.13
N ASP A 65 -25.46 6.76 15.43
CA ASP A 65 -26.55 7.46 16.14
C ASP A 65 -26.26 8.96 16.37
N ASP A 66 -25.12 9.50 15.93
CA ASP A 66 -24.77 10.92 16.09
C ASP A 66 -25.43 11.77 14.99
N ASP A 67 -26.16 12.81 15.35
CA ASP A 67 -26.91 13.65 14.40
C ASP A 67 -26.02 14.35 13.34
N GLU A 68 -24.76 14.62 13.65
CA GLU A 68 -23.82 15.34 12.78
C GLU A 68 -22.85 14.42 12.04
N LEU A 69 -22.43 13.32 12.67
CA LEU A 69 -21.32 12.50 12.22
C LEU A 69 -21.73 11.15 11.65
N ALA A 70 -22.99 10.75 11.77
CA ALA A 70 -23.46 9.43 11.35
C ALA A 70 -23.16 9.13 9.86
N ALA A 71 -23.31 10.12 8.98
CA ALA A 71 -23.01 9.94 7.56
C ALA A 71 -21.52 9.67 7.31
N THR A 72 -20.62 10.41 8.01
CA THR A 72 -19.19 10.23 7.89
C THR A 72 -18.77 8.88 8.48
N ALA A 73 -19.27 8.52 9.66
CA ALA A 73 -19.00 7.25 10.30
C ALA A 73 -19.48 6.05 9.44
N ALA A 74 -20.65 6.16 8.83
CA ALA A 74 -21.15 5.15 7.91
C ALA A 74 -20.25 4.97 6.69
N GLN A 75 -19.73 6.07 6.13
CA GLN A 75 -18.79 6.01 5.01
C GLN A 75 -17.50 5.27 5.38
N GLU A 76 -16.95 5.54 6.57
CA GLU A 76 -15.76 4.86 7.04
C GLU A 76 -16.00 3.38 7.35
N LEU A 77 -17.14 3.05 7.95
CA LEU A 77 -17.52 1.65 8.23
C LEU A 77 -17.74 0.83 6.95
N LYS A 78 -18.21 1.41 5.86
CA LYS A 78 -18.35 0.72 4.57
C LYS A 78 -17.03 0.21 4.03
N SER A 79 -15.92 0.90 4.31
CA SER A 79 -14.59 0.53 3.88
C SER A 79 -13.82 -0.36 4.87
N THR A 80 -14.37 -0.62 6.07
CA THR A 80 -13.70 -1.48 7.04
C THR A 80 -13.69 -2.94 6.60
N THR A 81 -12.55 -3.61 6.82
CA THR A 81 -12.42 -5.07 6.66
C THR A 81 -12.77 -5.84 7.94
N LEU A 82 -13.02 -5.12 9.05
CA LEU A 82 -13.36 -5.69 10.36
C LEU A 82 -14.88 -5.87 10.52
N VAL A 83 -15.53 -6.35 9.47
CA VAL A 83 -16.99 -6.59 9.43
C VAL A 83 -17.44 -7.50 10.56
N PHE A 84 -16.67 -8.55 10.86
CA PHE A 84 -17.02 -9.52 11.89
C PHE A 84 -17.13 -8.87 13.28
N ASP A 85 -16.25 -7.94 13.61
CA ASP A 85 -16.22 -7.27 14.91
C ASP A 85 -17.39 -6.27 15.08
N ALA A 86 -17.89 -5.69 13.99
CA ALA A 86 -18.93 -4.66 14.02
C ALA A 86 -20.34 -5.17 13.67
N PHE A 87 -20.44 -6.36 13.07
CA PHE A 87 -21.68 -6.83 12.41
C PHE A 87 -22.91 -6.83 13.34
N HIS A 88 -22.80 -7.41 14.53
CA HIS A 88 -23.94 -7.57 15.43
C HIS A 88 -24.47 -6.23 15.95
N ASP A 89 -23.58 -5.28 16.24
CA ASP A 89 -23.96 -3.96 16.71
C ASP A 89 -24.65 -3.17 15.60
N VAL A 90 -24.07 -3.14 14.40
CA VAL A 90 -24.64 -2.47 13.23
C VAL A 90 -25.98 -3.12 12.82
N ALA A 91 -26.10 -4.46 12.88
CA ALA A 91 -27.36 -5.15 12.61
C ALA A 91 -28.45 -4.75 13.62
N SER A 92 -28.12 -4.71 14.91
CA SER A 92 -29.05 -4.29 15.96
C SER A 92 -29.54 -2.85 15.77
N MET A 93 -28.65 -1.94 15.37
CA MET A 93 -29.01 -0.54 15.07
C MET A 93 -29.90 -0.44 13.82
N SER A 94 -29.60 -1.25 12.79
CA SER A 94 -30.45 -1.33 11.58
C SER A 94 -31.86 -1.83 11.91
N ASP A 95 -31.99 -2.88 12.74
CA ASP A 95 -33.27 -3.43 13.19
C ASP A 95 -34.04 -2.41 14.03
N ALA A 96 -33.34 -1.53 14.75
CA ALA A 96 -33.94 -0.41 15.48
C ALA A 96 -34.35 0.78 14.58
N GLY A 97 -34.10 0.71 13.27
CA GLY A 97 -34.50 1.71 12.29
C GLY A 97 -33.43 2.75 11.93
N ASN A 98 -32.17 2.54 12.30
CA ASN A 98 -31.08 3.43 11.90
C ASN A 98 -30.75 3.24 10.42
N GLU A 99 -31.01 4.25 9.60
CA GLU A 99 -30.81 4.19 8.13
C GLU A 99 -29.34 4.17 7.74
N TYR A 100 -28.43 4.75 8.54
CA TYR A 100 -26.99 4.67 8.30
C TYR A 100 -26.46 3.26 8.54
N ALA A 101 -26.88 2.62 9.63
CA ALA A 101 -26.55 1.23 9.90
C ALA A 101 -27.04 0.29 8.81
N LYS A 102 -28.26 0.51 8.31
CA LYS A 102 -28.81 -0.24 7.19
C LYS A 102 -28.00 -0.06 5.91
N ALA A 103 -27.56 1.17 5.61
CA ALA A 103 -26.72 1.46 4.47
C ALA A 103 -25.33 0.80 4.58
N VAL A 104 -24.77 0.71 5.79
CA VAL A 104 -23.51 0.00 6.05
C VAL A 104 -23.69 -1.50 5.82
N LEU A 105 -24.75 -2.12 6.36
CA LEU A 105 -25.03 -3.55 6.14
C LEU A 105 -25.23 -3.89 4.66
N GLN A 106 -25.94 -3.03 3.94
CA GLN A 106 -26.14 -3.22 2.50
C GLN A 106 -24.80 -3.15 1.75
N SER A 107 -23.96 -2.17 2.07
CA SER A 107 -22.63 -2.03 1.47
C SER A 107 -21.74 -3.26 1.73
N TRP A 108 -21.79 -3.82 2.93
CA TRP A 108 -21.06 -5.05 3.25
C TRP A 108 -21.64 -6.27 2.51
N ALA A 109 -22.95 -6.38 2.39
CA ALA A 109 -23.61 -7.46 1.64
C ALA A 109 -23.25 -7.41 0.14
N ASP A 110 -23.14 -6.20 -0.41
CA ASP A 110 -22.76 -5.97 -1.81
C ASP A 110 -21.26 -6.03 -2.03
N ALA A 111 -20.47 -6.21 -0.97
CA ALA A 111 -19.00 -6.19 -0.98
C ALA A 111 -18.44 -4.92 -1.66
N GLU A 112 -19.03 -3.75 -1.42
CA GLU A 112 -18.65 -2.49 -2.08
C GLU A 112 -17.19 -2.15 -1.86
N TRP A 113 -16.63 -2.43 -0.67
CA TRP A 113 -15.21 -2.25 -0.34
C TRP A 113 -14.26 -2.99 -1.32
N PHE A 114 -14.76 -3.98 -2.03
CA PHE A 114 -14.04 -4.76 -3.03
C PHE A 114 -14.50 -4.43 -4.46
N THR A 115 -15.81 -4.33 -4.69
CA THR A 115 -16.40 -4.15 -6.03
C THR A 115 -16.39 -2.70 -6.52
N SER A 116 -16.19 -1.72 -5.63
CA SER A 116 -16.08 -0.30 -5.98
C SER A 116 -14.70 0.11 -6.50
N ASN A 117 -13.74 -0.83 -6.57
CA ASN A 117 -12.46 -0.56 -7.20
C ASN A 117 -12.65 -0.26 -8.70
N ASP A 118 -11.78 0.61 -9.21
CA ASP A 118 -11.77 0.94 -10.63
C ASP A 118 -11.66 -0.33 -11.49
N ALA A 119 -12.36 -0.33 -12.62
CA ALA A 119 -12.26 -1.43 -13.56
C ALA A 119 -10.82 -1.58 -14.06
N VAL A 120 -10.37 -2.82 -14.22
CA VAL A 120 -9.06 -3.09 -14.82
C VAL A 120 -9.01 -2.48 -16.21
N PRO A 121 -8.03 -1.62 -16.53
CA PRO A 121 -7.96 -0.99 -17.84
C PRO A 121 -7.72 -2.03 -18.93
N GLU A 122 -8.35 -1.88 -20.10
CA GLU A 122 -8.16 -2.77 -21.25
C GLU A 122 -6.73 -2.72 -21.81
N SER A 123 -6.03 -1.61 -21.62
CA SER A 123 -4.65 -1.42 -22.07
C SER A 123 -3.91 -0.45 -21.16
N ILE A 124 -2.62 -0.71 -20.95
CA ILE A 124 -1.73 0.15 -20.20
C ILE A 124 -0.56 0.54 -21.11
N LYS A 125 -0.27 1.85 -21.18
CA LYS A 125 0.94 2.37 -21.80
C LYS A 125 2.00 2.57 -20.74
N ALA A 126 3.22 2.12 -20.98
CA ALA A 126 4.32 2.25 -20.03
C ALA A 126 5.63 2.59 -20.75
N VAL A 127 6.53 3.26 -20.05
CA VAL A 127 7.95 3.34 -20.41
C VAL A 127 8.62 2.06 -19.92
N VAL A 128 9.56 1.52 -20.67
CA VAL A 128 10.19 0.23 -20.36
C VAL A 128 11.60 0.42 -19.83
N PHE A 129 11.87 -0.09 -18.63
CA PHE A 129 13.22 -0.35 -18.15
C PHE A 129 13.51 -1.84 -18.29
N LYS A 130 14.37 -2.19 -19.24
CA LYS A 130 14.65 -3.59 -19.58
C LYS A 130 16.04 -4.01 -19.14
N VAL A 131 16.11 -5.18 -18.51
CA VAL A 131 17.36 -5.82 -18.09
C VAL A 131 17.47 -7.22 -18.72
N THR A 132 18.54 -7.49 -19.43
CA THR A 132 18.80 -8.78 -20.06
C THR A 132 19.46 -9.78 -19.10
N GLY A 133 19.30 -11.07 -19.39
CA GLY A 133 19.86 -12.15 -18.58
C GLY A 133 19.07 -12.40 -17.29
N GLU A 134 19.70 -13.12 -16.36
CA GLU A 134 19.08 -13.44 -15.08
C GLU A 134 19.22 -12.26 -14.10
N THR A 135 18.11 -11.82 -13.54
CA THR A 135 18.04 -10.89 -12.39
C THR A 135 17.68 -11.67 -11.14
N ASN A 136 18.63 -11.89 -10.28
CA ASN A 136 18.39 -12.56 -9.01
C ASN A 136 18.07 -11.57 -7.89
N THR A 137 17.65 -12.10 -6.74
CA THR A 137 17.28 -11.24 -5.60
C THR A 137 18.48 -10.53 -4.96
N ASP A 138 19.72 -10.93 -5.21
CA ASP A 138 20.90 -10.20 -4.74
C ASP A 138 21.23 -9.00 -5.65
N ASP A 139 20.82 -9.03 -6.93
CA ASP A 139 20.84 -7.84 -7.79
C ASP A 139 19.88 -6.77 -7.28
N LEU A 140 18.73 -7.18 -6.74
CA LEU A 140 17.64 -6.30 -6.30
C LEU A 140 17.74 -5.91 -4.82
N SER A 141 18.35 -6.76 -4.01
CA SER A 141 18.48 -6.61 -2.56
C SER A 141 19.77 -7.29 -2.07
N PRO A 142 20.92 -6.67 -2.29
CA PRO A 142 22.23 -7.26 -1.99
C PRO A 142 22.36 -7.66 -0.52
N ALA A 143 22.90 -8.85 -0.25
CA ALA A 143 23.11 -9.35 1.10
C ALA A 143 24.04 -8.45 1.93
N GLN A 144 25.02 -7.80 1.28
CA GLN A 144 25.93 -6.87 1.92
C GLN A 144 25.24 -5.63 2.48
N ASP A 145 24.08 -5.26 1.95
CA ASP A 145 23.26 -4.12 2.38
C ASP A 145 22.07 -4.54 3.23
N ALA A 146 22.03 -5.79 3.73
CA ALA A 146 20.92 -6.34 4.50
C ALA A 146 20.56 -5.51 5.75
N TRP A 147 21.52 -4.80 6.31
CA TRP A 147 21.34 -3.89 7.45
C TRP A 147 20.35 -2.74 7.16
N SER A 148 20.23 -2.32 5.89
CA SER A 148 19.32 -1.24 5.47
C SER A 148 17.91 -1.70 5.11
N ARG A 149 17.61 -3.00 5.10
CA ARG A 149 16.30 -3.56 4.71
C ARG A 149 15.09 -3.01 5.48
N PRO A 150 15.18 -2.63 6.76
CA PRO A 150 14.07 -1.99 7.45
C PRO A 150 13.69 -0.62 6.89
N ASP A 151 14.63 0.08 6.24
CA ASP A 151 14.41 1.35 5.56
C ASP A 151 14.33 1.09 4.05
N ILE A 152 13.11 0.94 3.52
CA ILE A 152 12.88 0.59 2.11
C ILE A 152 13.52 1.61 1.16
N PRO A 153 13.31 2.95 1.32
CA PRO A 153 13.95 3.95 0.46
C PRO A 153 15.48 3.84 0.41
N LEU A 154 16.08 3.63 1.57
CA LEU A 154 17.53 3.51 1.66
C LEU A 154 18.01 2.19 1.02
N HIS A 155 17.37 1.08 1.34
CA HIS A 155 17.75 -0.23 0.83
C HIS A 155 17.58 -0.35 -0.69
N ALA A 156 16.50 0.22 -1.23
CA ALA A 156 16.23 0.23 -2.67
C ALA A 156 17.38 0.86 -3.48
N ARG A 157 18.12 1.80 -2.91
CA ARG A 157 19.30 2.42 -3.55
C ARG A 157 20.46 1.46 -3.76
N ALA A 158 20.44 0.30 -3.13
CA ALA A 158 21.44 -0.75 -3.36
C ALA A 158 21.10 -1.65 -4.57
N MET A 159 19.91 -1.51 -5.16
CA MET A 159 19.49 -2.28 -6.33
C MET A 159 20.46 -2.05 -7.50
N TYR A 160 20.94 -3.13 -8.09
CA TYR A 160 21.90 -3.11 -9.20
C TYR A 160 23.23 -2.39 -8.94
N LYS A 161 23.63 -2.22 -7.70
CA LYS A 161 24.92 -1.58 -7.40
C LYS A 161 26.14 -2.45 -7.76
N MET A 162 25.92 -3.75 -7.93
CA MET A 162 26.97 -4.67 -8.35
C MET A 162 27.00 -4.79 -9.87
N THR A 163 28.21 -4.87 -10.42
CA THR A 163 28.41 -5.11 -11.86
C THR A 163 27.82 -6.46 -12.27
N ARG A 164 27.05 -6.47 -13.33
CA ARG A 164 26.46 -7.67 -13.91
C ARG A 164 26.44 -7.58 -15.45
N GLU A 165 26.23 -8.73 -16.11
CA GLU A 165 26.06 -8.77 -17.55
C GLU A 165 24.79 -7.98 -17.97
N GLY A 166 24.90 -7.20 -19.03
CA GLY A 166 23.80 -6.42 -19.59
C GLY A 166 23.42 -5.14 -18.81
N LEU A 167 24.01 -4.92 -17.66
CA LEU A 167 23.77 -3.73 -16.84
C LEU A 167 24.98 -3.40 -15.99
N GLN A 168 25.52 -2.22 -16.14
CA GLN A 168 26.70 -1.76 -15.39
C GLN A 168 26.30 -0.63 -14.44
N PRO A 169 26.90 -0.53 -13.23
CA PRO A 169 26.79 0.68 -12.43
C PRO A 169 27.36 1.87 -13.20
N GLU A 170 26.79 3.05 -13.02
CA GLU A 170 27.17 4.25 -13.77
C GLU A 170 28.63 4.65 -13.48
N GLU A 171 29.02 4.64 -12.21
CA GLU A 171 30.38 4.99 -11.76
C GLU A 171 30.71 4.27 -10.45
N HIS A 172 31.99 4.24 -10.09
CA HIS A 172 32.42 3.70 -8.78
C HIS A 172 31.74 4.47 -7.63
N GLY A 173 31.01 3.74 -6.77
CA GLY A 173 30.28 4.32 -5.66
C GLY A 173 28.91 4.92 -6.05
N SER A 174 28.52 4.88 -7.32
CA SER A 174 27.17 5.24 -7.76
C SER A 174 26.15 4.19 -7.31
N ILE A 175 24.87 4.57 -7.38
CA ILE A 175 23.73 3.69 -7.07
C ILE A 175 23.28 2.87 -8.29
N GLY A 176 24.17 2.62 -9.24
CA GLY A 176 23.87 1.86 -10.45
C GLY A 176 22.87 2.58 -11.37
N PRO A 177 21.98 1.86 -12.03
CA PRO A 177 21.06 2.41 -13.03
C PRO A 177 19.87 3.19 -12.43
N MET A 178 19.89 3.51 -11.14
CA MET A 178 18.77 4.20 -10.46
C MET A 178 18.49 5.57 -11.05
N ALA A 179 19.52 6.31 -11.44
CA ALA A 179 19.34 7.62 -12.10
C ALA A 179 18.57 7.49 -13.42
N GLN A 180 18.80 6.41 -14.18
CA GLN A 180 18.04 6.13 -15.39
C GLN A 180 16.56 5.85 -15.09
N ILE A 181 16.28 5.03 -14.08
CA ILE A 181 14.90 4.73 -13.67
C ILE A 181 14.20 5.98 -13.16
N GLU A 182 14.88 6.79 -12.33
CA GLU A 182 14.33 8.07 -11.83
C GLU A 182 14.06 9.05 -12.98
N ALA A 183 14.92 9.11 -13.99
CA ALA A 183 14.68 9.93 -15.18
C ALA A 183 13.45 9.41 -15.96
N MET A 184 13.26 8.10 -16.09
CA MET A 184 12.08 7.51 -16.73
C MET A 184 10.79 7.83 -15.93
N ARG A 185 10.83 7.87 -14.61
CA ARG A 185 9.68 8.21 -13.76
C ARG A 185 9.22 9.68 -13.89
N ASN A 186 10.04 10.56 -14.42
CA ASN A 186 9.66 11.95 -14.70
C ASN A 186 8.69 12.09 -15.88
N HIS A 187 8.36 11.01 -16.59
CA HIS A 187 7.33 10.96 -17.60
C HIS A 187 5.95 10.71 -16.97
N GLU A 188 4.90 11.12 -17.66
CA GLU A 188 3.49 10.89 -17.24
C GLU A 188 3.08 9.42 -17.22
N LEU A 189 3.87 8.55 -17.88
CA LEU A 189 3.57 7.11 -17.97
C LEU A 189 4.27 6.32 -16.86
N PRO A 190 3.65 5.24 -16.37
CA PRO A 190 4.30 4.33 -15.45
C PRO A 190 5.52 3.67 -16.11
N VAL A 191 6.51 3.30 -15.31
CA VAL A 191 7.68 2.56 -15.78
C VAL A 191 7.47 1.07 -15.53
N ALA A 192 7.55 0.27 -16.58
CA ALA A 192 7.50 -1.18 -16.49
C ALA A 192 8.90 -1.77 -16.31
N PHE A 193 9.07 -2.64 -15.32
CA PHE A 193 10.28 -3.43 -15.12
C PHE A 193 10.22 -4.70 -15.96
N VAL A 194 11.12 -4.84 -16.92
CA VAL A 194 11.13 -5.94 -17.90
C VAL A 194 12.44 -6.70 -17.82
N GLY A 195 12.38 -8.04 -17.85
CA GLY A 195 13.59 -8.87 -17.82
C GLY A 195 13.42 -10.28 -18.37
N ASP A 196 14.53 -10.95 -18.68
CA ASP A 196 14.47 -12.30 -19.23
C ASP A 196 14.10 -13.33 -18.16
N VAL A 197 14.87 -13.41 -17.06
CA VAL A 197 14.59 -14.27 -15.90
C VAL A 197 14.68 -13.42 -14.64
N MET A 198 13.62 -13.39 -13.86
CA MET A 198 13.50 -12.44 -12.76
C MET A 198 13.23 -13.09 -11.41
N GLY A 199 13.88 -12.57 -10.37
CA GLY A 199 13.54 -12.86 -8.98
C GLY A 199 14.00 -14.21 -8.44
N THR A 200 14.98 -14.83 -9.06
CA THR A 200 15.64 -16.03 -8.52
C THR A 200 16.38 -15.68 -7.22
N GLY A 201 16.55 -16.64 -6.31
CA GLY A 201 17.25 -16.43 -5.02
C GLY A 201 16.29 -16.35 -3.83
N SER A 202 16.79 -15.89 -2.68
CA SER A 202 16.10 -16.05 -1.39
C SER A 202 15.56 -14.74 -0.77
N SER A 203 16.12 -13.58 -1.10
CA SER A 203 15.77 -12.29 -0.48
C SER A 203 14.54 -11.61 -1.10
N ARG A 204 13.48 -12.36 -1.38
CA ARG A 204 12.34 -11.95 -2.24
C ARG A 204 11.56 -10.76 -1.72
N LYS A 205 11.25 -10.71 -0.42
CA LYS A 205 10.46 -9.60 0.17
C LYS A 205 11.18 -8.27 0.03
N SER A 206 12.46 -8.22 0.39
CA SER A 206 13.25 -6.99 0.25
C SER A 206 13.53 -6.65 -1.22
N ALA A 207 13.71 -7.64 -2.08
CA ALA A 207 13.83 -7.44 -3.52
C ALA A 207 12.55 -6.84 -4.10
N THR A 208 11.37 -7.36 -3.73
CA THR A 208 10.07 -6.79 -4.10
C THR A 208 9.95 -5.34 -3.64
N ASN A 209 10.27 -5.04 -2.37
CA ASN A 209 10.23 -3.68 -1.87
C ASN A 209 11.16 -2.73 -2.65
N SER A 210 12.36 -3.20 -3.02
CA SER A 210 13.29 -2.40 -3.84
C SER A 210 12.72 -2.10 -5.23
N VAL A 211 12.15 -3.12 -5.90
CA VAL A 211 11.50 -2.94 -7.19
C VAL A 211 10.32 -1.97 -7.08
N LEU A 212 9.43 -2.18 -6.12
CA LEU A 212 8.27 -1.31 -5.96
C LEU A 212 8.62 0.11 -5.58
N TRP A 213 9.74 0.32 -4.87
CA TRP A 213 10.21 1.68 -4.59
C TRP A 213 10.47 2.49 -5.88
N PHE A 214 10.97 1.84 -6.93
CA PHE A 214 11.25 2.50 -8.20
C PHE A 214 10.14 2.39 -9.24
N PHE A 215 9.34 1.34 -9.20
CA PHE A 215 8.33 1.05 -10.24
C PHE A 215 6.89 1.11 -9.74
N GLY A 216 6.66 1.24 -8.44
CA GLY A 216 5.35 1.39 -7.81
C GLY A 216 5.00 2.83 -7.48
N GLU A 217 3.81 3.01 -6.89
CA GLU A 217 3.25 4.28 -6.48
C GLU A 217 3.14 4.38 -4.96
N ASP A 218 3.17 5.59 -4.43
CA ASP A 218 3.06 5.85 -3.00
C ASP A 218 1.69 5.40 -2.48
N MET A 219 1.69 4.74 -1.34
CA MET A 219 0.47 4.32 -0.66
C MET A 219 -0.01 5.43 0.27
N SER A 220 -1.27 5.83 0.13
CA SER A 220 -1.86 6.83 1.00
C SER A 220 -1.79 6.41 2.47
N GLY A 221 -1.26 7.26 3.33
CA GLY A 221 -1.13 7.00 4.76
C GLY A 221 -0.05 5.97 5.15
N VAL A 222 0.75 5.48 4.21
CA VAL A 222 1.86 4.54 4.48
C VAL A 222 3.18 5.12 3.98
N PRO A 223 3.94 5.81 4.84
CA PRO A 223 5.20 6.41 4.43
C PRO A 223 6.25 5.36 4.09
N ASN A 224 7.16 5.74 3.19
CA ASN A 224 8.34 4.94 2.84
C ASN A 224 8.04 3.53 2.30
N LYS A 225 6.82 3.32 1.77
CA LYS A 225 6.42 2.09 1.11
C LYS A 225 5.57 2.40 -0.13
N ARG A 226 5.77 1.62 -1.16
CA ARG A 226 5.02 1.70 -2.42
C ARG A 226 4.39 0.37 -2.76
N SER A 227 3.33 0.40 -3.54
CA SER A 227 2.63 -0.76 -4.09
C SER A 227 2.38 -0.56 -5.59
N GLY A 228 1.80 -1.54 -6.24
CA GLY A 228 1.56 -1.47 -7.67
C GLY A 228 2.81 -1.78 -8.50
N GLY A 229 2.95 -1.08 -9.62
CA GLY A 229 4.05 -1.31 -10.56
C GLY A 229 3.76 -2.42 -11.56
N ILE A 230 4.49 -2.41 -12.69
CA ILE A 230 4.36 -3.38 -13.77
C ILE A 230 5.66 -4.15 -13.88
N CYS A 231 5.59 -5.48 -13.80
CA CYS A 231 6.72 -6.38 -13.91
C CYS A 231 6.46 -7.42 -14.99
N ILE A 232 7.30 -7.47 -16.03
CA ILE A 232 7.13 -8.41 -17.14
C ILE A 232 8.41 -9.23 -17.30
N GLY A 233 8.33 -10.54 -17.09
CA GLY A 233 9.44 -11.46 -17.29
C GLY A 233 9.18 -12.44 -18.43
N ASN A 234 10.21 -12.86 -19.15
CA ASN A 234 10.08 -14.06 -19.97
C ASN A 234 9.86 -15.28 -19.04
N LYS A 235 10.54 -15.24 -17.87
CA LYS A 235 10.27 -16.11 -16.71
C LYS A 235 10.38 -15.32 -15.42
N VAL A 236 9.48 -15.59 -14.49
CA VAL A 236 9.52 -15.00 -13.14
C VAL A 236 9.55 -16.13 -12.12
N ALA A 237 10.50 -16.08 -11.18
CA ALA A 237 10.58 -17.10 -10.14
C ALA A 237 9.28 -17.13 -9.30
N PRO A 238 8.66 -18.29 -9.07
CA PRO A 238 7.28 -18.39 -8.55
C PRO A 238 7.05 -17.64 -7.23
N ILE A 239 8.00 -17.71 -6.31
CA ILE A 239 7.84 -17.02 -5.01
C ILE A 239 8.03 -15.50 -5.17
N PHE A 240 8.89 -15.04 -6.09
CA PHE A 240 9.00 -13.62 -6.37
C PHE A 240 7.74 -13.11 -7.09
N PHE A 241 7.20 -13.88 -8.02
CA PHE A 241 5.93 -13.60 -8.70
C PHE A 241 4.81 -13.35 -7.67
N ASN A 242 4.54 -14.34 -6.81
CA ASN A 242 3.50 -14.23 -5.79
C ASN A 242 3.76 -13.05 -4.81
N THR A 243 5.03 -12.82 -4.41
CA THR A 243 5.36 -11.70 -3.51
C THR A 243 5.11 -10.34 -4.16
N MET A 244 5.35 -10.22 -5.47
CA MET A 244 5.05 -9.00 -6.22
C MET A 244 3.52 -8.79 -6.35
N GLU A 245 2.75 -9.85 -6.63
CA GLU A 245 1.27 -9.78 -6.66
C GLU A 245 0.70 -9.41 -5.28
N ASP A 246 1.17 -10.06 -4.21
CA ASP A 246 0.77 -9.74 -2.83
C ASP A 246 1.05 -8.28 -2.45
N ALA A 247 2.06 -7.69 -3.07
CA ALA A 247 2.40 -6.28 -2.91
C ALA A 247 1.65 -5.35 -3.88
N GLY A 248 0.68 -5.86 -4.64
CA GLY A 248 -0.18 -5.12 -5.54
C GLY A 248 0.40 -4.85 -6.92
N ALA A 249 1.52 -5.48 -7.28
CA ALA A 249 2.10 -5.32 -8.61
C ALA A 249 1.36 -6.14 -9.66
N LEU A 250 1.37 -5.62 -10.89
CA LEU A 250 0.89 -6.31 -12.07
C LEU A 250 2.04 -7.12 -12.68
N VAL A 251 2.01 -8.44 -12.47
CA VAL A 251 3.10 -9.33 -12.87
C VAL A 251 2.67 -10.21 -14.02
N PHE A 252 3.49 -10.28 -15.07
CA PHE A 252 3.22 -11.10 -16.25
C PHE A 252 4.44 -11.93 -16.65
N GLU A 253 4.18 -13.13 -17.15
CA GLU A 253 5.12 -13.87 -17.99
C GLU A 253 4.75 -13.71 -19.46
N ALA A 254 5.67 -13.18 -20.26
CA ALA A 254 5.49 -12.99 -21.70
C ALA A 254 6.82 -13.00 -22.44
N PRO A 255 6.85 -13.33 -23.74
CA PRO A 255 8.06 -13.19 -24.55
C PRO A 255 8.53 -11.73 -24.59
N VAL A 256 9.67 -11.45 -23.96
CA VAL A 256 10.18 -10.07 -23.79
C VAL A 256 11.17 -9.62 -24.87
N GLU A 257 11.50 -10.50 -25.81
CA GLU A 257 12.50 -10.20 -26.85
C GLU A 257 12.06 -9.03 -27.75
N LYS A 258 10.74 -8.85 -27.91
CA LYS A 258 10.14 -7.79 -28.75
C LYS A 258 9.76 -6.54 -27.99
N ILE A 259 9.99 -6.52 -26.68
CA ILE A 259 9.75 -5.33 -25.85
C ILE A 259 11.02 -4.48 -25.87
N HIS A 260 10.90 -3.23 -26.29
CA HIS A 260 12.03 -2.30 -26.46
C HIS A 260 11.75 -1.00 -25.73
#